data_6ecd180719e8a7e7facaaf284c567e34
#
_entry.id   6ecd180719e8a7e7facaaf284c567e34
#
_cell.length_a   1.000
_cell.length_b   1.000
_cell.length_c   1.000
_cell.angle_alpha   90.00
_cell.angle_beta   90.00
_cell.angle_gamma   90.00
#
_symmetry.space_group_name_H-M   'P 1'
#
loop_
_entity.id
_entity.type
_entity.pdbx_description
1 polymer ?
#
loop_
_entity_poly.entity_id
_entity_poly.type
_entity_poly.pdbx_seq_one_letter_code
_entity_poly.pdbx_strand_id
1 'polypeptide(L)'
;MISRQRRLLLAGTAAAALTPRIVLAQANPGVTATELKIGTTTSLSGPVSALGTINKAQGAYFKMVNDQGGVGGRKINYLILDDGFNPAKTLEQTRRLVEEEEVAFLFSQLGTGPNSAIVKYVNDKGVPHLFLSVNGDKWGDYKTYPWTLPFAPSARTEGQIFIKYALQQNPKAKIGILYQNDDLGRDFVAGAKDVLGAQYDTVVKAASYEVTDPTVDSQLIQLQSWGADVLISGVTGKFGAMSIRKVSELGWKPQHFITSGAASVSSTINPAGPERAVGLITSVYMKDVTDPAWENDAGVKAYRAFMAKYFADGNPNEFYNAYGYMTGMVMHRVLEQCKGDFSRKSIMAQANNLKDLENPLLLPGIKVNTSPTDHRPLEQMQLQRWNGKQWERFGAVIQGAAV
;
A
#
# COMPACT_ATOMS: atom_id res chain seq x y z
N MET A 1 -7.97 -98.91 27.86
CA MET A 1 -7.12 -98.83 26.73
C MET A 1 -7.11 -97.41 26.22
N ILE A 2 -6.05 -96.71 26.49
CA ILE A 2 -6.04 -95.28 26.58
C ILE A 2 -5.31 -94.69 25.34
N SER A 3 -6.01 -93.86 24.57
CA SER A 3 -5.48 -93.07 23.45
C SER A 3 -4.96 -91.77 24.01
N ARG A 4 -3.68 -91.42 23.73
CA ARG A 4 -3.06 -90.16 24.00
C ARG A 4 -3.15 -89.26 22.72
N GLN A 5 -3.98 -88.27 22.81
CA GLN A 5 -3.99 -87.22 21.82
C GLN A 5 -2.90 -86.14 22.11
N ARG A 6 -1.98 -85.91 21.17
CA ARG A 6 -0.99 -84.85 21.22
C ARG A 6 -1.65 -83.53 20.78
N ARG A 7 -1.60 -82.53 21.65
CA ARG A 7 -1.93 -81.17 21.31
C ARG A 7 -0.71 -80.49 20.60
N LEU A 8 -0.85 -80.17 19.35
CA LEU A 8 0.06 -79.25 18.63
C LEU A 8 -0.41 -77.84 18.86
N LEU A 9 0.40 -77.00 19.53
CA LEU A 9 0.27 -75.56 19.65
C LEU A 9 0.90 -74.94 18.36
N LEU A 10 0.08 -74.36 17.50
CA LEU A 10 0.51 -73.51 16.40
C LEU A 10 0.65 -72.07 16.97
N ALA A 11 1.87 -71.63 17.19
CA ALA A 11 2.20 -70.24 17.43
C ALA A 11 2.16 -69.47 16.12
N GLY A 12 1.05 -68.79 15.84
CA GLY A 12 0.95 -67.83 14.71
C GLY A 12 1.59 -66.49 15.08
N THR A 13 2.79 -66.24 14.56
CA THR A 13 3.43 -64.92 14.59
C THR A 13 2.69 -63.97 13.62
N ALA A 14 1.87 -63.10 14.16
CA ALA A 14 1.29 -61.96 13.41
C ALA A 14 2.40 -60.93 13.15
N ALA A 15 3.01 -60.96 11.98
CA ALA A 15 3.84 -59.87 11.51
C ALA A 15 2.94 -58.67 11.16
N ALA A 16 2.83 -57.71 12.06
CA ALA A 16 2.21 -56.44 11.79
C ALA A 16 3.07 -55.69 10.74
N ALA A 17 2.63 -55.68 9.49
CA ALA A 17 3.22 -54.85 8.45
C ALA A 17 3.02 -53.40 8.84
N LEU A 18 4.07 -52.73 9.32
CA LEU A 18 4.18 -51.30 9.43
C LEU A 18 4.31 -50.73 7.99
N THR A 19 3.15 -50.51 7.37
CA THR A 19 3.12 -49.67 6.18
C THR A 19 3.47 -48.24 6.61
N PRO A 20 4.52 -47.64 6.07
CA PRO A 20 4.77 -46.22 6.33
C PRO A 20 3.55 -45.45 5.81
N ARG A 21 2.80 -44.83 6.69
CA ARG A 21 1.84 -43.80 6.32
C ARG A 21 2.66 -42.68 5.69
N ILE A 22 2.71 -42.60 4.36
CA ILE A 22 3.09 -41.41 3.66
C ILE A 22 2.05 -40.37 4.05
N VAL A 23 2.39 -39.55 5.02
CA VAL A 23 1.68 -38.29 5.27
C VAL A 23 1.94 -37.46 4.02
N LEU A 24 1.04 -37.49 3.06
CA LEU A 24 1.02 -36.51 1.99
C LEU A 24 0.92 -35.18 2.69
N ALA A 25 2.07 -34.52 2.84
CA ALA A 25 2.09 -33.12 3.28
C ALA A 25 1.15 -32.38 2.34
N GLN A 26 0.11 -31.78 2.88
CA GLN A 26 -0.87 -31.05 2.11
C GLN A 26 -0.09 -29.99 1.31
N ALA A 27 -0.02 -30.18 -0.01
CA ALA A 27 0.79 -29.33 -0.88
C ALA A 27 0.32 -27.88 -0.68
N ASN A 28 1.22 -27.00 -0.27
CA ASN A 28 0.91 -25.59 -0.16
C ASN A 28 0.72 -25.05 -1.59
N PRO A 29 -0.43 -24.42 -1.90
CA PRO A 29 -0.64 -23.85 -3.23
C PRO A 29 0.54 -22.96 -3.65
N GLY A 30 0.99 -23.05 -4.89
CA GLY A 30 2.07 -22.26 -5.46
C GLY A 30 3.46 -22.54 -4.92
N VAL A 31 3.66 -23.59 -4.11
CA VAL A 31 4.96 -23.91 -3.51
C VAL A 31 5.43 -25.27 -3.99
N THR A 32 6.57 -25.31 -4.67
CA THR A 32 7.27 -26.53 -5.06
C THR A 32 8.65 -26.59 -4.40
N ALA A 33 9.45 -27.61 -4.72
CA ALA A 33 10.84 -27.70 -4.24
C ALA A 33 11.73 -26.56 -4.79
N THR A 34 11.41 -26.03 -5.97
CA THR A 34 12.26 -25.07 -6.71
C THR A 34 11.58 -23.74 -7.05
N GLU A 35 10.28 -23.62 -6.82
CA GLU A 35 9.49 -22.46 -7.21
C GLU A 35 8.53 -22.02 -6.09
N LEU A 36 8.36 -20.71 -6.00
CA LEU A 36 7.30 -20.03 -5.25
C LEU A 36 6.50 -19.18 -6.25
N LYS A 37 5.29 -19.62 -6.57
CA LYS A 37 4.40 -18.93 -7.51
C LYS A 37 3.52 -17.94 -6.76
N ILE A 38 3.58 -16.66 -7.12
CA ILE A 38 2.79 -15.57 -6.54
C ILE A 38 2.09 -14.81 -7.67
N GLY A 39 1.04 -14.06 -7.34
CA GLY A 39 0.24 -13.39 -8.36
C GLY A 39 -0.17 -11.98 -8.04
N THR A 40 -0.51 -11.23 -9.08
CA THR A 40 -1.16 -9.93 -8.99
C THR A 40 -2.09 -9.69 -10.16
N THR A 41 -3.07 -8.81 -9.95
CA THR A 41 -3.80 -8.14 -11.02
C THR A 41 -3.47 -6.67 -10.99
N THR A 42 -3.35 -6.06 -12.16
CA THR A 42 -2.98 -4.63 -12.30
C THR A 42 -3.45 -4.08 -13.64
N SER A 43 -3.46 -2.77 -13.78
CA SER A 43 -3.78 -2.10 -15.03
C SER A 43 -2.54 -2.04 -15.93
N LEU A 44 -2.39 -2.98 -16.84
CA LEU A 44 -1.39 -2.90 -17.93
C LEU A 44 -1.94 -2.21 -19.17
N SER A 45 -3.26 -2.11 -19.25
CA SER A 45 -4.01 -1.42 -20.31
C SER A 45 -5.02 -0.43 -19.72
N GLY A 46 -5.62 0.42 -20.57
CA GLY A 46 -6.66 1.37 -20.13
C GLY A 46 -6.12 2.67 -19.52
N PRO A 47 -7.01 3.49 -18.93
CA PRO A 47 -6.71 4.90 -18.61
C PRO A 47 -5.69 5.10 -17.48
N VAL A 48 -5.45 4.08 -16.65
CA VAL A 48 -4.49 4.15 -15.53
C VAL A 48 -3.32 3.19 -15.72
N SER A 49 -3.06 2.74 -16.96
CA SER A 49 -2.00 1.78 -17.30
C SER A 49 -0.58 2.22 -16.89
N ALA A 50 -0.35 3.52 -16.73
CA ALA A 50 0.91 4.05 -16.20
C ALA A 50 1.22 3.49 -14.80
N LEU A 51 0.21 3.18 -13.98
CA LEU A 51 0.39 2.62 -12.65
C LEU A 51 0.86 1.16 -12.66
N GLY A 52 0.60 0.42 -13.74
CA GLY A 52 1.07 -0.96 -13.91
C GLY A 52 2.59 -1.11 -13.90
N THR A 53 3.33 0.01 -14.03
CA THR A 53 4.79 0.00 -13.90
C THR A 53 5.25 -0.41 -12.49
N ILE A 54 4.42 -0.23 -11.45
CA ILE A 54 4.69 -0.72 -10.08
C ILE A 54 4.98 -2.22 -10.13
N ASN A 55 4.06 -3.00 -10.70
CA ASN A 55 4.16 -4.46 -10.72
C ASN A 55 5.26 -4.93 -11.69
N LYS A 56 5.54 -4.19 -12.77
CA LYS A 56 6.68 -4.47 -13.65
C LYS A 56 8.02 -4.30 -12.90
N ALA A 57 8.17 -3.22 -12.13
CA ALA A 57 9.36 -3.01 -11.30
C ALA A 57 9.52 -4.09 -10.22
N GLN A 58 8.42 -4.55 -9.61
CA GLN A 58 8.42 -5.68 -8.67
C GLN A 58 8.85 -6.98 -9.36
N GLY A 59 8.35 -7.26 -10.56
CA GLY A 59 8.78 -8.41 -11.35
C GLY A 59 10.27 -8.38 -11.65
N ALA A 60 10.80 -7.22 -12.02
CA ALA A 60 12.23 -7.01 -12.23
C ALA A 60 13.02 -7.20 -10.92
N TYR A 61 12.47 -6.75 -9.78
CA TYR A 61 13.08 -6.98 -8.46
C TYR A 61 13.16 -8.47 -8.13
N PHE A 62 12.09 -9.24 -8.33
CA PHE A 62 12.11 -10.68 -8.10
C PHE A 62 13.03 -11.42 -9.09
N LYS A 63 13.18 -10.91 -10.32
CA LYS A 63 14.22 -11.42 -11.23
C LYS A 63 15.61 -11.24 -10.63
N MET A 64 15.91 -10.08 -10.06
CA MET A 64 17.19 -9.83 -9.36
C MET A 64 17.39 -10.81 -8.20
N VAL A 65 16.36 -11.04 -7.37
CA VAL A 65 16.38 -12.01 -6.27
C VAL A 65 16.65 -13.42 -6.82
N ASN A 66 16.00 -13.80 -7.91
CA ASN A 66 16.16 -15.10 -8.54
C ASN A 66 17.57 -15.34 -9.09
N ASP A 67 18.20 -14.28 -9.63
CA ASP A 67 19.60 -14.36 -10.13
C ASP A 67 20.59 -14.52 -8.95
N GLN A 68 20.18 -14.11 -7.74
CA GLN A 68 20.96 -14.27 -6.50
C GLN A 68 20.65 -15.59 -5.76
N GLY A 69 19.87 -16.50 -6.34
CA GLY A 69 19.55 -17.82 -5.76
C GLY A 69 18.12 -17.96 -5.27
N GLY A 70 17.30 -16.92 -5.37
CA GLY A 70 15.90 -16.94 -4.93
C GLY A 70 15.75 -16.88 -3.41
N VAL A 71 14.63 -17.38 -2.89
CA VAL A 71 14.31 -17.40 -1.45
C VAL A 71 14.17 -18.84 -0.97
N GLY A 72 14.94 -19.24 0.02
CA GLY A 72 14.93 -20.61 0.54
C GLY A 72 15.20 -21.66 -0.55
N GLY A 73 16.05 -21.36 -1.53
CA GLY A 73 16.39 -22.23 -2.66
C GLY A 73 15.31 -22.29 -3.76
N ARG A 74 14.27 -21.46 -3.68
CA ARG A 74 13.18 -21.38 -4.66
C ARG A 74 13.23 -20.09 -5.44
N LYS A 75 12.97 -20.18 -6.74
CA LYS A 75 12.76 -18.99 -7.58
C LYS A 75 11.33 -18.46 -7.41
N ILE A 76 11.20 -17.15 -7.36
CA ILE A 76 9.91 -16.48 -7.30
C ILE A 76 9.38 -16.36 -8.75
N ASN A 77 8.21 -16.93 -8.99
CA ASN A 77 7.47 -16.80 -10.25
C ASN A 77 6.29 -15.84 -9.99
N TYR A 78 6.43 -14.60 -10.46
CA TYR A 78 5.46 -13.55 -10.24
C TYR A 78 4.57 -13.37 -11.47
N LEU A 79 3.33 -13.85 -11.38
CA LEU A 79 2.33 -13.75 -12.44
C LEU A 79 1.63 -12.38 -12.36
N ILE A 80 1.75 -11.60 -13.43
CA ILE A 80 1.15 -10.26 -13.54
C ILE A 80 0.06 -10.33 -14.60
N LEU A 81 -1.22 -10.23 -14.19
CA LEU A 81 -2.36 -10.29 -15.10
C LEU A 81 -2.99 -8.90 -15.27
N ASP A 82 -3.33 -8.57 -16.52
CA ASP A 82 -4.00 -7.30 -16.84
C ASP A 82 -5.49 -7.36 -16.50
N ASP A 83 -5.95 -6.43 -15.67
CA ASP A 83 -7.36 -6.23 -15.36
C ASP A 83 -7.96 -4.94 -15.97
N GLY A 84 -7.12 -4.10 -16.60
CA GLY A 84 -7.55 -2.82 -17.18
C GLY A 84 -8.20 -1.87 -16.18
N PHE A 85 -7.93 -2.04 -14.87
CA PHE A 85 -8.58 -1.33 -13.77
C PHE A 85 -10.10 -1.55 -13.70
N ASN A 86 -10.58 -2.68 -14.21
CA ASN A 86 -11.99 -3.05 -14.22
C ASN A 86 -12.29 -4.06 -13.10
N PRO A 87 -13.16 -3.74 -12.12
CA PRO A 87 -13.45 -4.62 -10.98
C PRO A 87 -13.94 -6.02 -11.36
N ALA A 88 -14.75 -6.15 -12.41
CA ALA A 88 -15.25 -7.45 -12.86
C ALA A 88 -14.11 -8.30 -13.44
N LYS A 89 -13.24 -7.71 -14.28
CA LYS A 89 -12.06 -8.38 -14.82
C LYS A 89 -11.04 -8.69 -13.72
N THR A 90 -10.91 -7.80 -12.72
CA THR A 90 -10.07 -8.08 -11.53
C THR A 90 -10.52 -9.36 -10.82
N LEU A 91 -11.84 -9.52 -10.61
CA LEU A 91 -12.38 -10.73 -9.99
C LEU A 91 -12.10 -11.99 -10.84
N GLU A 92 -12.30 -11.91 -12.16
CA GLU A 92 -12.01 -13.00 -13.09
C GLU A 92 -10.52 -13.42 -13.01
N GLN A 93 -9.61 -12.46 -13.17
CA GLN A 93 -8.17 -12.73 -13.16
C GLN A 93 -7.68 -13.17 -11.78
N THR A 94 -8.27 -12.66 -10.70
CA THR A 94 -7.94 -13.12 -9.34
C THR A 94 -8.38 -14.57 -9.11
N ARG A 95 -9.55 -14.96 -9.60
CA ARG A 95 -9.97 -16.37 -9.55
C ARG A 95 -9.04 -17.26 -10.34
N ARG A 96 -8.63 -16.86 -11.54
CA ARG A 96 -7.63 -17.57 -12.32
C ARG A 96 -6.32 -17.77 -11.54
N LEU A 97 -5.79 -16.70 -10.91
CA LEU A 97 -4.59 -16.80 -10.09
C LEU A 97 -4.75 -17.76 -8.91
N VAL A 98 -5.90 -17.77 -8.25
CA VAL A 98 -6.13 -18.54 -7.03
C VAL A 98 -6.54 -19.98 -7.32
N GLU A 99 -7.39 -20.22 -8.32
CA GLU A 99 -8.05 -21.52 -8.56
C GLU A 99 -7.37 -22.33 -9.69
N GLU A 100 -6.79 -21.68 -10.70
CA GLU A 100 -6.14 -22.36 -11.82
C GLU A 100 -4.61 -22.35 -11.69
N GLU A 101 -4.04 -21.17 -11.39
CA GLU A 101 -2.59 -21.02 -11.22
C GLU A 101 -2.15 -21.44 -9.81
N GLU A 102 -3.07 -21.56 -8.86
CA GLU A 102 -2.83 -21.97 -7.48
C GLU A 102 -1.72 -21.18 -6.78
N VAL A 103 -1.72 -19.83 -6.94
CA VAL A 103 -0.69 -18.98 -6.31
C VAL A 103 -0.67 -19.10 -4.79
N ALA A 104 0.52 -19.01 -4.20
CA ALA A 104 0.71 -19.02 -2.75
C ALA A 104 0.00 -17.82 -2.10
N PHE A 105 0.16 -16.64 -2.71
CA PHE A 105 -0.47 -15.41 -2.26
C PHE A 105 -0.59 -14.38 -3.39
N LEU A 106 -1.34 -13.33 -3.11
CA LEU A 106 -1.50 -12.16 -3.99
C LEU A 106 -0.67 -11.00 -3.45
N PHE A 107 0.05 -10.30 -4.33
CA PHE A 107 0.98 -9.24 -3.95
C PHE A 107 0.75 -7.96 -4.74
N SER A 108 0.55 -6.85 -4.01
CA SER A 108 0.54 -5.49 -4.57
C SER A 108 -0.52 -5.24 -5.64
N GLN A 109 -1.74 -5.81 -5.45
CA GLN A 109 -2.85 -5.53 -6.36
C GLN A 109 -3.26 -4.06 -6.30
N LEU A 110 -3.51 -3.50 -7.49
CA LEU A 110 -3.67 -2.06 -7.69
C LEU A 110 -5.13 -1.61 -7.54
N GLY A 111 -5.33 -0.53 -6.80
CA GLY A 111 -6.55 0.29 -6.86
C GLY A 111 -7.68 -0.13 -5.94
N THR A 112 -8.40 0.87 -5.39
CA THR A 112 -9.48 0.66 -4.41
C THR A 112 -10.67 -0.08 -5.01
N GLY A 113 -11.16 0.32 -6.18
CA GLY A 113 -12.28 -0.33 -6.85
C GLY A 113 -12.02 -1.80 -7.19
N PRO A 114 -10.91 -2.12 -7.89
CA PRO A 114 -10.47 -3.48 -8.14
C PRO A 114 -10.38 -4.34 -6.87
N ASN A 115 -9.68 -3.87 -5.84
CA ASN A 115 -9.52 -4.61 -4.58
C ASN A 115 -10.85 -4.81 -3.84
N SER A 116 -11.80 -3.85 -3.92
CA SER A 116 -13.12 -4.00 -3.31
C SER A 116 -13.93 -5.15 -3.90
N ALA A 117 -13.73 -5.46 -5.19
CA ALA A 117 -14.42 -6.56 -5.85
C ALA A 117 -13.94 -7.95 -5.41
N ILE A 118 -12.72 -8.05 -4.87
CA ILE A 118 -12.06 -9.33 -4.58
C ILE A 118 -11.80 -9.58 -3.10
N VAL A 119 -11.77 -8.55 -2.26
CA VAL A 119 -11.30 -8.65 -0.87
C VAL A 119 -12.08 -9.70 -0.07
N LYS A 120 -13.41 -9.76 -0.24
CA LYS A 120 -14.22 -10.78 0.44
C LYS A 120 -13.83 -12.18 -0.04
N TYR A 121 -13.72 -12.38 -1.35
CA TYR A 121 -13.37 -13.68 -1.93
C TYR A 121 -12.01 -14.18 -1.42
N VAL A 122 -10.97 -13.34 -1.45
CA VAL A 122 -9.62 -13.76 -1.03
C VAL A 122 -9.55 -14.03 0.47
N ASN A 123 -10.26 -13.26 1.30
CA ASN A 123 -10.35 -13.49 2.73
C ASN A 123 -11.11 -14.78 3.06
N ASP A 124 -12.25 -15.04 2.42
CA ASP A 124 -13.02 -16.29 2.58
C ASP A 124 -12.20 -17.52 2.18
N LYS A 125 -11.33 -17.40 1.19
CA LYS A 125 -10.43 -18.48 0.73
C LYS A 125 -9.13 -18.59 1.56
N GLY A 126 -8.88 -17.70 2.51
CA GLY A 126 -7.63 -17.64 3.28
C GLY A 126 -6.40 -17.46 2.41
N VAL A 127 -6.50 -16.63 1.36
CA VAL A 127 -5.38 -16.28 0.49
C VAL A 127 -4.75 -14.99 1.00
N PRO A 128 -3.46 -14.98 1.39
CA PRO A 128 -2.80 -13.74 1.76
C PRO A 128 -2.87 -12.72 0.62
N HIS A 129 -3.29 -11.51 0.93
CA HIS A 129 -3.52 -10.39 0.02
C HIS A 129 -2.67 -9.21 0.52
N LEU A 130 -1.41 -9.18 0.07
CA LEU A 130 -0.34 -8.47 0.77
C LEU A 130 0.11 -7.22 0.05
N PHE A 131 0.29 -6.16 0.85
CA PHE A 131 0.90 -4.89 0.45
C PHE A 131 0.23 -4.26 -0.77
N LEU A 132 -1.10 -4.16 -0.68
CA LEU A 132 -1.92 -3.56 -1.73
C LEU A 132 -1.42 -2.16 -2.08
N SER A 133 -1.42 -1.86 -3.38
CA SER A 133 -1.11 -0.52 -3.90
C SER A 133 -2.36 0.36 -3.86
N VAL A 134 -2.73 0.78 -2.65
CA VAL A 134 -3.94 1.56 -2.32
C VAL A 134 -3.68 2.51 -1.15
N ASN A 135 -4.53 3.52 -0.98
CA ASN A 135 -4.43 4.51 0.12
C ASN A 135 -5.69 4.57 1.01
N GLY A 136 -6.71 3.73 0.77
CA GLY A 136 -7.90 3.67 1.63
C GLY A 136 -7.59 3.00 2.98
N ASP A 137 -8.11 3.55 4.08
CA ASP A 137 -7.85 3.05 5.43
C ASP A 137 -8.50 1.70 5.74
N LYS A 138 -9.64 1.41 5.10
CA LYS A 138 -10.39 0.15 5.29
C LYS A 138 -9.55 -1.11 5.09
N TRP A 139 -8.49 -1.04 4.30
CA TRP A 139 -7.62 -2.18 4.01
C TRP A 139 -6.77 -2.61 5.21
N GLY A 140 -6.57 -1.72 6.20
CA GLY A 140 -5.91 -2.00 7.47
C GLY A 140 -6.83 -2.56 8.55
N ASP A 141 -8.13 -2.77 8.27
CA ASP A 141 -9.07 -3.38 9.22
C ASP A 141 -8.85 -4.89 9.30
N TYR A 142 -7.96 -5.29 10.21
CA TYR A 142 -7.60 -6.69 10.45
C TYR A 142 -8.76 -7.56 10.94
N LYS A 143 -9.81 -6.96 11.52
CA LYS A 143 -10.99 -7.70 12.01
C LYS A 143 -11.89 -8.12 10.85
N THR A 144 -12.11 -7.19 9.92
CA THR A 144 -12.94 -7.43 8.73
C THR A 144 -12.17 -8.18 7.64
N TYR A 145 -10.87 -7.88 7.47
CA TYR A 145 -10.04 -8.43 6.40
C TYR A 145 -8.73 -9.05 6.96
N PRO A 146 -8.81 -10.15 7.71
CA PRO A 146 -7.65 -10.72 8.41
C PRO A 146 -6.54 -11.25 7.51
N TRP A 147 -6.81 -11.43 6.21
CA TRP A 147 -5.84 -11.88 5.21
C TRP A 147 -5.34 -10.75 4.30
N THR A 148 -5.64 -9.49 4.61
CA THR A 148 -5.33 -8.33 3.76
C THR A 148 -4.46 -7.32 4.50
N LEU A 149 -3.38 -6.87 3.85
CA LEU A 149 -2.52 -5.76 4.30
C LEU A 149 -2.34 -4.74 3.16
N PRO A 150 -2.60 -3.45 3.38
CA PRO A 150 -2.16 -2.37 2.49
C PRO A 150 -0.66 -2.14 2.64
N PHE A 151 -0.07 -1.20 1.87
CA PHE A 151 1.32 -0.81 2.08
C PHE A 151 1.49 0.68 2.36
N ALA A 152 0.97 1.55 1.52
CA ALA A 152 1.12 3.00 1.67
C ALA A 152 0.37 3.54 2.90
N PRO A 153 0.80 4.66 3.48
CA PRO A 153 0.01 5.36 4.49
C PRO A 153 -1.40 5.64 3.99
N SER A 154 -2.37 5.46 4.85
CA SER A 154 -3.76 5.72 4.48
C SER A 154 -4.06 7.23 4.41
N ALA A 155 -5.08 7.61 3.65
CA ALA A 155 -5.59 8.97 3.63
C ALA A 155 -6.07 9.43 5.03
N ARG A 156 -6.52 8.49 5.88
CA ARG A 156 -6.86 8.75 7.27
C ARG A 156 -5.64 9.15 8.08
N THR A 157 -4.53 8.40 7.97
CA THR A 157 -3.24 8.73 8.57
C THR A 157 -2.72 10.09 8.09
N GLU A 158 -2.81 10.35 6.79
CA GLU A 158 -2.41 11.65 6.22
C GLU A 158 -3.25 12.80 6.79
N GLY A 159 -4.57 12.62 6.87
CA GLY A 159 -5.47 13.58 7.50
C GLY A 159 -5.12 13.86 8.96
N GLN A 160 -4.82 12.81 9.74
CA GLN A 160 -4.37 12.94 11.14
C GLN A 160 -3.09 13.79 11.25
N ILE A 161 -2.12 13.56 10.37
CA ILE A 161 -0.85 14.28 10.33
C ILE A 161 -1.06 15.75 10.02
N PHE A 162 -1.91 16.07 9.04
CA PHE A 162 -2.23 17.45 8.67
C PHE A 162 -2.92 18.20 9.83
N ILE A 163 -3.89 17.57 10.47
CA ILE A 163 -4.59 18.14 11.63
C ILE A 163 -3.62 18.36 12.80
N LYS A 164 -2.80 17.38 13.15
CA LYS A 164 -1.80 17.51 14.22
C LYS A 164 -0.87 18.69 13.97
N TYR A 165 -0.34 18.80 12.77
CA TYR A 165 0.55 19.90 12.42
C TYR A 165 -0.17 21.26 12.44
N ALA A 166 -1.38 21.33 11.86
CA ALA A 166 -2.15 22.57 11.85
C ALA A 166 -2.44 23.09 13.28
N LEU A 167 -2.83 22.19 14.18
CA LEU A 167 -3.09 22.54 15.60
C LEU A 167 -1.83 22.91 16.38
N GLN A 168 -0.67 22.35 16.03
CA GLN A 168 0.62 22.78 16.61
C GLN A 168 0.95 24.24 16.22
N GLN A 169 0.59 24.67 15.01
CA GLN A 169 0.81 26.04 14.54
C GLN A 169 -0.25 27.01 15.08
N ASN A 170 -1.50 26.57 15.11
CA ASN A 170 -2.63 27.37 15.62
C ASN A 170 -3.63 26.46 16.34
N PRO A 171 -3.58 26.36 17.68
CA PRO A 171 -4.50 25.52 18.46
C PRO A 171 -5.99 25.91 18.38
N LYS A 172 -6.29 27.09 17.82
CA LYS A 172 -7.66 27.61 17.64
C LYS A 172 -8.08 27.62 16.16
N ALA A 173 -7.35 26.98 15.30
CA ALA A 173 -7.62 26.99 13.85
C ALA A 173 -9.02 26.48 13.54
N LYS A 174 -9.71 27.16 12.63
CA LYS A 174 -10.88 26.66 11.94
C LYS A 174 -10.44 25.91 10.69
N ILE A 175 -10.84 24.66 10.56
CA ILE A 175 -10.34 23.74 9.56
C ILE A 175 -11.42 23.44 8.52
N GLY A 176 -11.19 23.86 7.28
CA GLY A 176 -11.99 23.46 6.13
C GLY A 176 -11.45 22.17 5.51
N ILE A 177 -12.30 21.20 5.23
CA ILE A 177 -11.93 19.98 4.51
C ILE A 177 -12.73 19.93 3.21
N LEU A 178 -12.06 20.05 2.07
CA LEU A 178 -12.59 19.70 0.75
C LEU A 178 -12.26 18.24 0.48
N TYR A 179 -13.27 17.41 0.23
CA TYR A 179 -13.02 15.98 0.05
C TYR A 179 -13.86 15.35 -1.06
N GLN A 180 -13.28 14.37 -1.74
CA GLN A 180 -14.00 13.53 -2.72
C GLN A 180 -15.02 12.66 -1.98
N ASN A 181 -16.25 12.55 -2.49
CA ASN A 181 -17.32 11.79 -1.84
C ASN A 181 -17.18 10.27 -2.12
N ASP A 182 -16.06 9.72 -1.66
CA ASP A 182 -15.76 8.29 -1.68
C ASP A 182 -14.99 7.87 -0.43
N ASP A 183 -14.51 6.64 -0.40
CA ASP A 183 -13.76 6.10 0.75
C ASP A 183 -12.50 6.92 1.02
N LEU A 184 -11.75 7.32 -0.02
CA LEU A 184 -10.52 8.10 0.12
C LEU A 184 -10.80 9.47 0.78
N GLY A 185 -11.79 10.20 0.28
CA GLY A 185 -12.11 11.52 0.84
C GLY A 185 -12.70 11.44 2.24
N ARG A 186 -13.55 10.44 2.51
CA ARG A 186 -14.09 10.20 3.86
C ARG A 186 -13.02 9.83 4.88
N ASP A 187 -11.92 9.22 4.46
CA ASP A 187 -10.79 8.93 5.33
C ASP A 187 -10.13 10.19 5.88
N PHE A 188 -10.03 11.30 5.12
CA PHE A 188 -9.55 12.58 5.64
C PHE A 188 -10.46 13.14 6.75
N VAL A 189 -11.78 13.00 6.57
CA VAL A 189 -12.77 13.38 7.57
C VAL A 189 -12.64 12.52 8.83
N ALA A 190 -12.45 11.21 8.66
CA ALA A 190 -12.23 10.28 9.76
C ALA A 190 -10.94 10.60 10.51
N GLY A 191 -9.84 10.87 9.78
CA GLY A 191 -8.57 11.27 10.38
C GLY A 191 -8.67 12.57 11.22
N ALA A 192 -9.47 13.53 10.76
CA ALA A 192 -9.76 14.73 11.55
C ALA A 192 -10.54 14.41 12.83
N LYS A 193 -11.53 13.52 12.76
CA LYS A 193 -12.30 13.08 13.93
C LYS A 193 -11.43 12.35 14.95
N ASP A 194 -10.50 11.51 14.51
CA ASP A 194 -9.58 10.78 15.41
C ASP A 194 -8.74 11.74 16.26
N VAL A 195 -8.25 12.83 15.67
CA VAL A 195 -7.39 13.79 16.36
C VAL A 195 -8.19 14.77 17.24
N LEU A 196 -9.34 15.21 16.76
CA LEU A 196 -10.13 16.28 17.39
C LEU A 196 -11.17 15.75 18.39
N GLY A 197 -11.62 14.50 18.25
CA GLY A 197 -12.66 13.92 19.09
C GLY A 197 -13.91 14.80 19.14
N ALA A 198 -14.35 15.13 20.33
CA ALA A 198 -15.55 15.96 20.57
C ALA A 198 -15.44 17.41 20.02
N GLN A 199 -14.24 17.88 19.71
CA GLN A 199 -14.05 19.25 19.17
C GLN A 199 -14.33 19.30 17.66
N TYR A 200 -14.42 18.17 16.98
CA TYR A 200 -14.56 18.08 15.51
C TYR A 200 -15.67 19.01 15.00
N ASP A 201 -16.90 18.84 15.48
CA ASP A 201 -18.08 19.57 14.99
C ASP A 201 -18.01 21.11 15.24
N THR A 202 -17.14 21.52 16.15
CA THR A 202 -16.95 22.96 16.49
C THR A 202 -15.91 23.61 15.58
N VAL A 203 -14.84 22.90 15.24
CA VAL A 203 -13.67 23.49 14.58
C VAL A 203 -13.49 23.04 13.13
N VAL A 204 -14.29 22.06 12.64
CA VAL A 204 -14.21 21.55 11.27
C VAL A 204 -15.49 21.85 10.50
N LYS A 205 -15.32 22.32 9.26
CA LYS A 205 -16.34 22.29 8.23
C LYS A 205 -15.85 21.48 7.04
N ALA A 206 -16.58 20.42 6.70
CA ALA A 206 -16.26 19.56 5.57
C ALA A 206 -17.24 19.81 4.41
N ALA A 207 -16.73 19.84 3.19
CA ALA A 207 -17.50 20.00 1.96
C ALA A 207 -17.07 18.94 0.94
N SER A 208 -18.01 18.11 0.50
CA SER A 208 -17.76 17.05 -0.46
C SER A 208 -17.94 17.51 -1.90
N TYR A 209 -17.27 16.81 -2.82
CA TYR A 209 -17.52 16.91 -4.25
C TYR A 209 -17.59 15.51 -4.88
N GLU A 210 -18.25 15.41 -6.04
CA GLU A 210 -18.29 14.18 -6.84
C GLU A 210 -17.23 14.22 -7.94
N VAL A 211 -16.69 13.06 -8.32
CA VAL A 211 -15.71 12.95 -9.43
C VAL A 211 -16.27 13.44 -10.77
N THR A 212 -17.60 13.49 -10.89
CA THR A 212 -18.31 13.99 -12.06
C THR A 212 -18.55 15.49 -12.03
N ASP A 213 -18.26 16.17 -10.90
CA ASP A 213 -18.44 17.61 -10.78
C ASP A 213 -17.54 18.36 -11.77
N PRO A 214 -18.03 19.43 -12.38
CA PRO A 214 -17.23 20.24 -13.30
C PRO A 214 -16.15 21.02 -12.55
N THR A 215 -16.43 21.51 -11.34
CA THR A 215 -15.53 22.32 -10.51
C THR A 215 -15.75 22.02 -9.02
N VAL A 216 -14.89 22.60 -8.16
CA VAL A 216 -15.03 22.58 -6.69
C VAL A 216 -15.18 24.00 -6.10
N ASP A 217 -15.59 24.94 -6.93
CA ASP A 217 -15.64 26.37 -6.61
C ASP A 217 -16.61 26.67 -5.48
N SER A 218 -17.82 26.11 -5.53
CA SER A 218 -18.86 26.32 -4.50
C SER A 218 -18.42 25.84 -3.13
N GLN A 219 -17.78 24.68 -3.07
CA GLN A 219 -17.25 24.12 -1.83
C GLN A 219 -16.17 25.02 -1.21
N LEU A 220 -15.23 25.50 -2.04
CA LEU A 220 -14.15 26.38 -1.55
C LEU A 220 -14.67 27.74 -1.10
N ILE A 221 -15.63 28.34 -1.82
CA ILE A 221 -16.32 29.58 -1.38
C ILE A 221 -17.03 29.35 -0.05
N GLN A 222 -17.70 28.22 0.13
CA GLN A 222 -18.37 27.89 1.39
C GLN A 222 -17.38 27.77 2.56
N LEU A 223 -16.23 27.14 2.36
CA LEU A 223 -15.21 26.97 3.39
C LEU A 223 -14.55 28.30 3.73
N GLN A 224 -14.24 29.13 2.74
CA GLN A 224 -13.73 30.49 2.96
C GLN A 224 -14.72 31.37 3.72
N SER A 225 -16.00 31.39 3.30
CA SER A 225 -17.05 32.19 3.94
C SER A 225 -17.32 31.76 5.40
N TRP A 226 -17.07 30.51 5.73
CA TRP A 226 -17.16 30.02 7.11
C TRP A 226 -15.96 30.50 7.95
N GLY A 227 -14.93 31.04 7.32
CA GLY A 227 -13.74 31.57 7.97
C GLY A 227 -12.70 30.51 8.32
N ALA A 228 -12.49 29.50 7.46
CA ALA A 228 -11.46 28.52 7.68
C ALA A 228 -10.05 29.16 7.55
N ASP A 229 -9.21 28.93 8.56
CA ASP A 229 -7.79 29.33 8.59
C ASP A 229 -6.89 28.27 7.96
N VAL A 230 -7.36 27.03 7.97
CA VAL A 230 -6.70 25.85 7.41
C VAL A 230 -7.60 25.23 6.35
N LEU A 231 -7.03 24.83 5.23
CA LEU A 231 -7.70 24.07 4.18
C LEU A 231 -7.00 22.75 3.98
N ILE A 232 -7.71 21.64 4.09
CA ILE A 232 -7.25 20.31 3.68
C ILE A 232 -7.99 19.93 2.41
N SER A 233 -7.25 19.75 1.32
CA SER A 233 -7.74 19.29 0.02
C SER A 233 -7.47 17.80 -0.14
N GLY A 234 -8.41 16.95 0.32
CA GLY A 234 -8.45 15.51 0.09
C GLY A 234 -9.03 15.19 -1.30
N VAL A 235 -8.28 15.53 -2.33
CA VAL A 235 -8.74 15.57 -3.73
C VAL A 235 -7.92 14.64 -4.61
N THR A 236 -8.43 14.32 -5.81
CA THR A 236 -7.72 13.50 -6.80
C THR A 236 -7.73 14.16 -8.19
N GLY A 237 -6.76 13.80 -9.03
CA GLY A 237 -6.71 14.20 -10.43
C GLY A 237 -6.79 15.71 -10.65
N LYS A 238 -7.66 16.13 -11.58
CA LYS A 238 -7.85 17.54 -11.97
C LYS A 238 -8.24 18.48 -10.82
N PHE A 239 -8.88 17.95 -9.77
CA PHE A 239 -9.39 18.75 -8.65
C PHE A 239 -8.27 19.30 -7.77
N GLY A 240 -7.09 18.69 -7.78
CA GLY A 240 -5.91 19.26 -7.16
C GLY A 240 -5.54 20.63 -7.75
N ALA A 241 -5.36 20.70 -9.06
CA ALA A 241 -5.07 21.97 -9.75
C ALA A 241 -6.23 22.97 -9.63
N MET A 242 -7.48 22.49 -9.68
CA MET A 242 -8.66 23.35 -9.52
C MET A 242 -8.73 24.00 -8.14
N SER A 243 -8.47 23.23 -7.06
CA SER A 243 -8.48 23.76 -5.71
C SER A 243 -7.41 24.85 -5.50
N ILE A 244 -6.19 24.62 -6.00
CA ILE A 244 -5.09 25.61 -5.91
C ILE A 244 -5.45 26.90 -6.66
N ARG A 245 -5.94 26.79 -7.89
CA ARG A 245 -6.36 27.97 -8.68
C ARG A 245 -7.44 28.74 -7.98
N LYS A 246 -8.50 28.07 -7.50
CA LYS A 246 -9.64 28.73 -6.89
C LYS A 246 -9.28 29.43 -5.58
N VAL A 247 -8.47 28.82 -4.73
CA VAL A 247 -7.94 29.45 -3.51
C VAL A 247 -7.19 30.73 -3.84
N SER A 248 -6.34 30.71 -4.90
CA SER A 248 -5.62 31.89 -5.37
C SER A 248 -6.55 32.98 -5.92
N GLU A 249 -7.54 32.62 -6.75
CA GLU A 249 -8.53 33.53 -7.32
C GLU A 249 -9.39 34.23 -6.27
N LEU A 250 -9.72 33.55 -5.19
CA LEU A 250 -10.46 34.08 -4.05
C LEU A 250 -9.60 35.04 -3.18
N GLY A 251 -8.30 35.17 -3.46
CA GLY A 251 -7.38 35.90 -2.57
C GLY A 251 -7.30 35.28 -1.17
N TRP A 252 -7.79 34.04 -1.02
CA TRP A 252 -7.80 33.33 0.26
C TRP A 252 -6.40 32.78 0.57
N LYS A 253 -5.97 32.96 1.84
CA LYS A 253 -4.62 32.56 2.28
C LYS A 253 -4.69 31.63 3.49
N PRO A 254 -5.31 30.46 3.37
CA PRO A 254 -5.31 29.47 4.45
C PRO A 254 -3.94 28.81 4.54
N GLN A 255 -3.64 28.15 5.65
CA GLN A 255 -2.63 27.11 5.63
C GLN A 255 -3.18 25.93 4.79
N HIS A 256 -2.72 25.81 3.54
CA HIS A 256 -3.31 24.90 2.57
C HIS A 256 -2.53 23.59 2.50
N PHE A 257 -3.21 22.48 2.81
CA PHE A 257 -2.71 21.11 2.66
C PHE A 257 -3.37 20.45 1.46
N ILE A 258 -2.61 19.66 0.73
CA ILE A 258 -3.12 18.80 -0.34
C ILE A 258 -2.63 17.37 -0.13
N THR A 259 -3.48 16.37 -0.44
CA THR A 259 -3.09 14.98 -0.35
C THR A 259 -1.85 14.67 -1.20
N SER A 260 -0.98 13.80 -0.71
CA SER A 260 0.23 13.36 -1.43
C SER A 260 -0.07 12.77 -2.81
N GLY A 261 -1.21 12.11 -2.96
CA GLY A 261 -1.69 11.58 -4.24
C GLY A 261 -2.04 12.64 -5.29
N ALA A 262 -2.21 13.92 -4.89
CA ALA A 262 -2.47 15.05 -5.77
C ALA A 262 -1.34 16.09 -5.75
N ALA A 263 -0.15 15.76 -5.24
CA ALA A 263 0.98 16.69 -5.11
C ALA A 263 1.96 16.68 -6.29
N SER A 264 1.61 15.99 -7.39
CA SER A 264 2.47 15.89 -8.58
C SER A 264 2.76 17.26 -9.21
N VAL A 265 4.04 17.52 -9.46
CA VAL A 265 4.46 18.75 -10.11
C VAL A 265 3.89 18.85 -11.54
N SER A 266 3.99 17.77 -12.32
CA SER A 266 3.57 17.75 -13.71
C SER A 266 2.05 17.79 -13.91
N SER A 267 1.28 17.07 -13.09
CA SER A 267 -0.17 16.90 -13.26
C SER A 267 -1.03 17.83 -12.39
N THR A 268 -0.44 18.48 -11.38
CA THR A 268 -1.19 19.34 -10.46
C THR A 268 -0.59 20.74 -10.35
N ILE A 269 0.68 20.85 -9.98
CA ILE A 269 1.30 22.15 -9.71
C ILE A 269 1.45 22.98 -10.99
N ASN A 270 2.03 22.40 -12.05
CA ASN A 270 2.18 23.10 -13.33
C ASN A 270 0.83 23.53 -13.95
N PRO A 271 -0.21 22.67 -14.02
CA PRO A 271 -1.53 23.09 -14.47
C PRO A 271 -2.22 24.12 -13.57
N ALA A 272 -1.89 24.15 -12.28
CA ALA A 272 -2.45 25.16 -11.36
C ALA A 272 -1.81 26.54 -11.53
N GLY A 273 -0.57 26.60 -11.97
CA GLY A 273 0.36 27.73 -11.90
C GLY A 273 1.26 27.60 -10.68
N PRO A 274 2.57 27.29 -10.86
CA PRO A 274 3.49 27.06 -9.75
C PRO A 274 3.54 28.20 -8.73
N GLU A 275 3.38 29.42 -9.18
CA GLU A 275 3.34 30.63 -8.36
C GLU A 275 2.10 30.70 -7.43
N ARG A 276 0.98 30.10 -7.85
CA ARG A 276 -0.27 30.02 -7.06
C ARG A 276 -0.19 28.96 -5.97
N ALA A 277 0.70 27.99 -6.15
CA ALA A 277 0.91 26.91 -5.22
C ALA A 277 1.95 27.24 -4.12
N VAL A 278 2.61 28.41 -4.17
CA VAL A 278 3.63 28.75 -3.17
C VAL A 278 3.06 28.70 -1.77
N GLY A 279 3.72 27.94 -0.88
CA GLY A 279 3.27 27.70 0.49
C GLY A 279 2.38 26.48 0.67
N LEU A 280 1.91 25.83 -0.41
CA LEU A 280 1.13 24.60 -0.36
C LEU A 280 1.92 23.51 0.37
N ILE A 281 1.26 22.77 1.25
CA ILE A 281 1.89 21.71 2.06
C ILE A 281 1.32 20.35 1.63
N THR A 282 2.17 19.36 1.58
CA THR A 282 1.78 17.95 1.43
C THR A 282 2.64 17.06 2.33
N SER A 283 2.31 15.79 2.37
CA SER A 283 3.08 14.79 3.12
C SER A 283 3.91 13.91 2.20
N VAL A 284 4.97 13.33 2.75
CA VAL A 284 5.86 12.41 2.05
C VAL A 284 6.42 11.38 3.03
N TYR A 285 6.61 10.15 2.57
CA TYR A 285 7.15 9.06 3.38
C TYR A 285 8.36 8.37 2.73
N MET A 286 8.55 8.55 1.44
CA MET A 286 9.68 7.98 0.71
C MET A 286 10.52 9.07 0.03
N LYS A 287 11.77 8.72 -0.25
CA LYS A 287 12.70 9.60 -0.95
C LYS A 287 12.23 9.81 -2.39
N ASP A 288 12.17 11.06 -2.82
CA ASP A 288 12.02 11.37 -4.24
C ASP A 288 13.37 11.11 -4.92
N VAL A 289 13.41 10.13 -5.81
CA VAL A 289 14.62 9.73 -6.53
C VAL A 289 15.11 10.81 -7.50
N THR A 290 14.31 11.85 -7.75
CA THR A 290 14.68 13.00 -8.58
C THR A 290 15.21 14.19 -7.78
N ASP A 291 15.04 14.19 -6.46
CA ASP A 291 15.52 15.25 -5.57
C ASP A 291 17.06 15.22 -5.47
N PRO A 292 17.77 16.27 -5.86
CA PRO A 292 19.22 16.36 -5.77
C PRO A 292 19.77 16.08 -4.34
N ALA A 293 18.97 16.33 -3.31
CA ALA A 293 19.35 16.00 -1.92
C ALA A 293 19.67 14.52 -1.72
N TRP A 294 19.15 13.64 -2.57
CA TRP A 294 19.37 12.20 -2.51
C TRP A 294 20.29 11.65 -3.59
N GLU A 295 20.92 12.52 -4.40
CA GLU A 295 21.80 12.07 -5.49
C GLU A 295 22.93 11.15 -4.99
N ASN A 296 23.47 11.45 -3.81
CA ASN A 296 24.55 10.68 -3.19
C ASN A 296 24.07 9.62 -2.17
N ASP A 297 22.77 9.47 -1.97
CA ASP A 297 22.20 8.47 -1.06
C ASP A 297 22.44 7.04 -1.58
N ALA A 298 22.89 6.16 -0.69
CA ALA A 298 23.23 4.78 -1.04
C ALA A 298 22.01 3.99 -1.54
N GLY A 299 20.82 4.21 -0.95
CA GLY A 299 19.57 3.55 -1.36
C GLY A 299 19.12 3.98 -2.75
N VAL A 300 19.19 5.28 -3.03
CA VAL A 300 18.85 5.82 -4.36
C VAL A 300 19.85 5.37 -5.42
N LYS A 301 21.16 5.31 -5.11
CA LYS A 301 22.17 4.74 -6.01
C LYS A 301 21.92 3.27 -6.30
N ALA A 302 21.58 2.47 -5.26
CA ALA A 302 21.24 1.06 -5.43
C ALA A 302 19.98 0.86 -6.31
N TYR A 303 18.93 1.67 -6.10
CA TYR A 303 17.76 1.68 -6.95
C TYR A 303 18.10 2.02 -8.41
N ARG A 304 18.92 3.06 -8.67
CA ARG A 304 19.32 3.42 -10.03
C ARG A 304 20.13 2.31 -10.70
N ALA A 305 21.02 1.65 -9.98
CA ALA A 305 21.78 0.49 -10.48
C ALA A 305 20.84 -0.70 -10.79
N PHE A 306 19.84 -0.94 -9.93
CA PHE A 306 18.79 -1.93 -10.19
C PHE A 306 18.03 -1.61 -11.47
N MET A 307 17.55 -0.38 -11.65
CA MET A 307 16.83 0.04 -12.86
C MET A 307 17.67 -0.20 -14.11
N ALA A 308 18.93 0.23 -14.11
CA ALA A 308 19.81 0.07 -15.25
C ALA A 308 20.05 -1.39 -15.63
N LYS A 309 20.12 -2.30 -14.65
CA LYS A 309 20.45 -3.72 -14.90
C LYS A 309 19.23 -4.60 -15.12
N TYR A 310 18.13 -4.38 -14.39
CA TYR A 310 17.00 -5.31 -14.35
C TYR A 310 15.71 -4.73 -14.94
N PHE A 311 15.61 -3.42 -15.08
CA PHE A 311 14.43 -2.76 -15.63
C PHE A 311 14.83 -1.56 -16.54
N ALA A 312 15.70 -1.81 -17.50
CA ALA A 312 16.25 -0.78 -18.39
C ALA A 312 15.19 -0.02 -19.23
N ASP A 313 14.08 -0.69 -19.55
CA ASP A 313 12.95 -0.06 -20.26
C ASP A 313 12.08 0.84 -19.37
N GLY A 314 12.26 0.78 -18.04
CA GLY A 314 11.55 1.60 -17.05
C GLY A 314 12.24 2.96 -16.88
N ASN A 315 11.42 4.01 -16.66
CA ASN A 315 11.95 5.33 -16.33
C ASN A 315 12.49 5.36 -14.89
N PRO A 316 13.80 5.53 -14.64
CA PRO A 316 14.37 5.55 -13.30
C PRO A 316 13.95 6.77 -12.46
N ASN A 317 13.32 7.78 -13.07
CA ASN A 317 12.81 8.96 -12.40
C ASN A 317 11.31 8.84 -12.04
N GLU A 318 10.68 7.72 -12.40
CA GLU A 318 9.26 7.52 -12.13
C GLU A 318 9.07 7.03 -10.68
N PHE A 319 8.27 7.76 -9.92
CA PHE A 319 7.93 7.45 -8.52
C PHE A 319 7.42 6.00 -8.35
N TYR A 320 6.56 5.56 -9.28
CA TYR A 320 5.95 4.23 -9.17
C TYR A 320 6.95 3.09 -9.38
N ASN A 321 8.05 3.32 -10.11
CA ASN A 321 9.12 2.33 -10.23
C ASN A 321 9.92 2.22 -8.92
N ALA A 322 10.21 3.34 -8.28
CA ALA A 322 10.86 3.37 -6.96
C ALA A 322 9.96 2.73 -5.89
N TYR A 323 8.66 3.01 -5.93
CA TYR A 323 7.67 2.37 -5.06
C TYR A 323 7.62 0.85 -5.27
N GLY A 324 7.61 0.38 -6.52
CA GLY A 324 7.64 -1.04 -6.85
C GLY A 324 8.90 -1.74 -6.34
N TYR A 325 10.07 -1.12 -6.51
CA TYR A 325 11.34 -1.62 -5.97
C TYR A 325 11.30 -1.72 -4.44
N MET A 326 10.84 -0.66 -3.77
CA MET A 326 10.72 -0.57 -2.32
C MET A 326 9.79 -1.65 -1.74
N THR A 327 8.61 -1.82 -2.31
CA THR A 327 7.63 -2.82 -1.86
C THR A 327 8.09 -4.24 -2.15
N GLY A 328 8.80 -4.45 -3.26
CA GLY A 328 9.48 -5.71 -3.58
C GLY A 328 10.49 -6.11 -2.51
N MET A 329 11.29 -5.15 -2.01
CA MET A 329 12.24 -5.38 -0.90
C MET A 329 11.53 -5.84 0.38
N VAL A 330 10.41 -5.18 0.73
CA VAL A 330 9.65 -5.55 1.94
C VAL A 330 9.06 -6.95 1.80
N MET A 331 8.49 -7.28 0.64
CA MET A 331 7.96 -8.63 0.40
C MET A 331 9.07 -9.69 0.44
N HIS A 332 10.23 -9.39 -0.14
CA HIS A 332 11.40 -10.27 -0.06
C HIS A 332 11.77 -10.54 1.40
N ARG A 333 11.80 -9.51 2.24
CA ARG A 333 12.09 -9.66 3.68
C ARG A 333 11.07 -10.56 4.39
N VAL A 334 9.77 -10.42 4.09
CA VAL A 334 8.73 -11.33 4.60
C VAL A 334 9.03 -12.78 4.22
N LEU A 335 9.38 -13.02 2.96
CA LEU A 335 9.69 -14.37 2.48
C LEU A 335 10.95 -14.96 3.14
N GLU A 336 12.00 -14.15 3.38
CA GLU A 336 13.18 -14.59 4.15
C GLU A 336 12.81 -15.01 5.58
N GLN A 337 11.91 -14.24 6.25
CA GLN A 337 11.44 -14.53 7.60
C GLN A 337 10.64 -15.84 7.68
N CYS A 338 10.04 -16.30 6.58
CA CYS A 338 9.36 -17.60 6.52
C CYS A 338 10.29 -18.81 6.67
N LYS A 339 11.62 -18.64 6.49
CA LYS A 339 12.65 -19.69 6.68
C LYS A 339 12.30 -21.01 5.97
N GLY A 340 11.69 -20.92 4.79
CA GLY A 340 11.31 -22.05 3.95
C GLY A 340 9.91 -22.62 4.17
N ASP A 341 9.18 -22.20 5.20
CA ASP A 341 7.75 -22.47 5.34
C ASP A 341 6.93 -21.41 4.60
N PHE A 342 6.63 -21.69 3.33
CA PHE A 342 5.83 -20.82 2.49
C PHE A 342 4.33 -21.19 2.50
N SER A 343 3.84 -21.79 3.58
CA SER A 343 2.40 -21.94 3.77
C SER A 343 1.73 -20.55 3.88
N ARG A 344 0.50 -20.44 3.40
CA ARG A 344 -0.27 -19.17 3.50
C ARG A 344 -0.33 -18.62 4.92
N LYS A 345 -0.44 -19.50 5.91
CA LYS A 345 -0.43 -19.12 7.34
C LYS A 345 0.91 -18.53 7.77
N SER A 346 2.03 -19.16 7.37
CA SER A 346 3.36 -18.67 7.68
C SER A 346 3.62 -17.33 7.00
N ILE A 347 3.33 -17.20 5.71
CA ILE A 347 3.48 -15.94 4.95
C ILE A 347 2.69 -14.82 5.63
N MET A 348 1.42 -15.06 5.96
CA MET A 348 0.59 -14.07 6.64
C MET A 348 1.12 -13.70 8.03
N ALA A 349 1.58 -14.69 8.80
CA ALA A 349 2.17 -14.48 10.13
C ALA A 349 3.45 -13.62 10.04
N GLN A 350 4.29 -13.84 9.04
CA GLN A 350 5.50 -13.03 8.85
C GLN A 350 5.20 -11.64 8.30
N ALA A 351 4.21 -11.50 7.42
CA ALA A 351 3.73 -10.19 6.97
C ALA A 351 3.16 -9.35 8.13
N ASN A 352 2.55 -9.99 9.13
CA ASN A 352 2.05 -9.38 10.36
C ASN A 352 3.10 -9.29 11.49
N ASN A 353 4.37 -9.43 11.19
CA ASN A 353 5.44 -9.41 12.19
C ASN A 353 6.68 -8.64 11.73
N LEU A 354 6.47 -7.55 11.04
CA LEU A 354 7.54 -6.61 10.70
C LEU A 354 7.79 -5.71 11.89
N LYS A 355 9.06 -5.63 12.32
CA LYS A 355 9.49 -4.83 13.47
C LYS A 355 10.62 -3.90 13.06
N ASP A 356 10.35 -2.61 13.11
CA ASP A 356 11.30 -1.55 12.81
C ASP A 356 12.08 -1.80 11.51
N LEU A 357 11.42 -2.39 10.51
CA LEU A 357 12.06 -2.72 9.25
C LEU A 357 12.43 -1.44 8.50
N GLU A 358 13.73 -1.24 8.35
CA GLU A 358 14.28 -0.16 7.54
C GLU A 358 14.18 -0.48 6.05
N ASN A 359 13.88 0.53 5.26
CA ASN A 359 13.95 0.43 3.81
C ASN A 359 14.73 1.64 3.27
N PRO A 360 15.74 1.42 2.41
CA PRO A 360 16.63 2.49 1.95
C PRO A 360 15.95 3.60 1.14
N LEU A 361 14.72 3.36 0.62
CA LEU A 361 13.94 4.40 -0.07
C LEU A 361 12.91 5.09 0.83
N LEU A 362 12.69 4.66 2.07
CA LEU A 362 11.93 5.43 3.04
C LEU A 362 12.75 6.63 3.53
N LEU A 363 12.07 7.69 3.96
CA LEU A 363 12.72 8.81 4.61
C LEU A 363 13.37 8.36 5.93
N PRO A 364 14.49 8.98 6.34
CA PRO A 364 15.13 8.68 7.61
C PRO A 364 14.14 8.79 8.78
N GLY A 365 14.13 7.77 9.63
CA GLY A 365 13.23 7.69 10.79
C GLY A 365 11.89 7.04 10.52
N ILE A 366 11.51 6.80 9.26
CA ILE A 366 10.30 6.04 8.89
C ILE A 366 10.65 4.57 8.77
N LYS A 367 9.88 3.72 9.42
CA LYS A 367 10.07 2.27 9.47
C LYS A 367 8.79 1.52 9.18
N VAL A 368 8.90 0.33 8.62
CA VAL A 368 7.77 -0.55 8.36
C VAL A 368 7.50 -1.38 9.61
N ASN A 369 6.30 -1.28 10.13
CA ASN A 369 5.84 -2.04 11.30
C ASN A 369 4.49 -2.68 11.01
N THR A 370 4.30 -3.92 11.46
CA THR A 370 3.01 -4.62 11.41
C THR A 370 2.82 -5.49 12.64
N SER A 371 1.58 -5.79 12.98
CA SER A 371 1.25 -6.76 14.02
C SER A 371 -0.05 -7.51 13.67
N PRO A 372 -0.40 -8.58 14.38
CA PRO A 372 -1.69 -9.27 14.17
C PRO A 372 -2.93 -8.39 14.42
N THR A 373 -2.75 -7.25 15.09
CA THR A 373 -3.81 -6.29 15.42
C THR A 373 -3.57 -4.91 14.80
N ASP A 374 -2.56 -4.82 13.92
CA ASP A 374 -2.26 -3.61 13.17
C ASP A 374 -1.70 -3.98 11.79
N HIS A 375 -2.54 -3.84 10.78
CA HIS A 375 -2.23 -4.15 9.39
C HIS A 375 -1.76 -2.92 8.60
N ARG A 376 -1.39 -1.80 9.25
CA ARG A 376 -0.91 -0.56 8.62
C ARG A 376 0.61 -0.48 8.68
N PRO A 377 1.34 -0.88 7.62
CA PRO A 377 2.81 -0.94 7.64
C PRO A 377 3.49 0.41 7.83
N LEU A 378 2.86 1.48 7.34
CA LEU A 378 3.40 2.83 7.37
C LEU A 378 2.36 3.80 7.91
N GLU A 379 2.65 4.42 9.05
CA GLU A 379 1.81 5.42 9.69
C GLU A 379 2.57 6.71 10.00
N GLN A 380 3.76 6.85 9.42
CA GLN A 380 4.67 7.97 9.63
C GLN A 380 4.89 8.72 8.34
N MET A 381 4.85 10.05 8.38
CA MET A 381 5.15 10.90 7.23
C MET A 381 5.89 12.16 7.68
N GLN A 382 6.64 12.76 6.77
CA GLN A 382 7.20 14.09 6.92
C GLN A 382 6.43 15.06 6.04
N LEU A 383 6.38 16.33 6.42
CA LEU A 383 5.77 17.37 5.60
C LEU A 383 6.78 17.97 4.63
N GLN A 384 6.26 18.43 3.50
CA GLN A 384 6.99 19.23 2.53
C GLN A 384 6.12 20.40 2.05
N ARG A 385 6.79 21.50 1.65
CA ARG A 385 6.17 22.74 1.20
C ARG A 385 6.66 23.12 -0.17
N TRP A 386 5.75 23.56 -1.01
CA TRP A 386 6.10 24.08 -2.33
C TRP A 386 6.69 25.50 -2.21
N ASN A 387 7.93 25.70 -2.69
CA ASN A 387 8.63 26.98 -2.63
C ASN A 387 8.50 27.83 -3.92
N GLY A 388 7.73 27.34 -4.91
CA GLY A 388 7.57 27.97 -6.22
C GLY A 388 8.39 27.29 -7.32
N LYS A 389 9.34 26.41 -6.96
CA LYS A 389 10.20 25.69 -7.90
C LYS A 389 10.21 24.17 -7.63
N GLN A 390 10.23 23.78 -6.35
CA GLN A 390 10.31 22.40 -5.91
C GLN A 390 9.64 22.22 -4.54
N TRP A 391 9.39 20.98 -4.18
CA TRP A 391 8.99 20.61 -2.85
C TRP A 391 10.20 20.63 -1.90
N GLU A 392 10.05 21.28 -0.74
CA GLU A 392 11.07 21.31 0.31
C GLU A 392 10.53 20.65 1.57
N ARG A 393 11.23 19.62 2.03
CA ARG A 393 10.88 18.93 3.28
C ARG A 393 11.18 19.81 4.48
N PHE A 394 10.33 19.75 5.47
CA PHE A 394 10.50 20.50 6.73
C PHE A 394 9.91 19.75 7.92
N GLY A 395 10.32 20.16 9.12
CA GLY A 395 9.85 19.58 10.37
C GLY A 395 10.34 18.13 10.59
N ALA A 396 9.94 17.56 11.70
CA ALA A 396 10.22 16.17 12.02
C ALA A 396 9.20 15.23 11.33
N VAL A 397 9.50 13.93 11.32
CA VAL A 397 8.54 12.89 10.99
C VAL A 397 7.42 12.89 12.02
N ILE A 398 6.18 12.85 11.56
CA ILE A 398 4.97 12.84 12.38
C ILE A 398 4.31 11.47 12.31
N GLN A 399 3.98 10.91 13.47
CA GLN A 399 3.22 9.68 13.58
C GLN A 399 1.71 9.98 13.48
N GLY A 400 0.97 9.19 12.72
CA GLY A 400 -0.49 9.15 12.76
C GLY A 400 -1.01 8.82 14.17
N ALA A 401 -2.30 8.98 14.41
CA ALA A 401 -2.91 8.51 15.65
C ALA A 401 -3.13 6.99 15.56
N ALA A 402 -2.95 6.27 16.65
CA ALA A 402 -3.42 4.89 16.74
C ALA A 402 -4.95 4.85 16.53
N VAL A 403 -5.44 3.89 15.76
CA VAL A 403 -6.87 3.72 15.42
C VAL A 403 -7.42 2.46 16.08
#